data_48d1eee7e2b9ae85d83797f38f9bb17c
#
_entry.id   48d1eee7e2b9ae85d83797f38f9bb17c
#
_cell.length_a   1.000
_cell.length_b   1.000
_cell.length_c   1.000
_cell.angle_alpha   90.00
_cell.angle_beta   90.00
_cell.angle_gamma   90.00
#
_symmetry.space_group_name_H-M   'P 1'
#
loop_
_entity.id
_entity.type
_entity.pdbx_description
1 polymer ?
#
loop_
_entity_poly.entity_id
_entity_poly.type
_entity_poly.pdbx_seq_one_letter_code
_entity_poly.pdbx_strand_id
1 'polypeptide(L)'
;TNGTLDITVDNDQFGGETDVKIDSLIFNNVMLGDALISLNSIQDQEAYQLSFNTTDDGSMTSSVEGLISSENENNLNLNATFQSFPAAILDQLIGNAITDVQGLIDGSVSIDGKWNQPMLQGELFLDGFQFYVPYLNVGYGLIDRSSIKVSPTSFAFEPTTLIDSLNSTSAFFEGSILHQNFKFFNLDMNFASPNLFILDTDDSYDNNYYGKAFFNGNARIHGPSQSLTFDLDGSSAEGTNIVIAVDNSGSIEDVSYLKFVDKNAIKNADNQTSSASLIKGLILNFDLSITQDAELELLFDSDTGSTLSGSGVGSILMEVNTDGNFNVFGDFIALNGIYQFKNFGILEKEFRLEPGGTILWNGNPLDAQLNLQAIYEVPGGANPAILLENPG
;
A
#
# COMPACT_ATOMS: atom_id res chain seq x y z
N THR A 1 34.74 -3.27 -12.90
CA THR A 1 34.65 -1.89 -13.43
C THR A 1 35.93 -1.57 -14.12
N ASN A 2 35.91 -1.35 -15.41
CA ASN A 2 37.05 -0.90 -16.20
C ASN A 2 36.78 0.52 -16.67
N GLY A 3 37.69 1.44 -16.40
CA GLY A 3 37.58 2.84 -16.82
C GLY A 3 38.86 3.34 -17.41
N THR A 4 38.78 4.14 -18.45
CA THR A 4 39.90 4.94 -19.01
C THR A 4 39.61 6.40 -18.73
N LEU A 5 40.64 7.10 -18.21
CA LEU A 5 40.57 8.53 -17.99
C LEU A 5 41.69 9.18 -18.75
N ASP A 6 41.39 9.89 -19.83
CA ASP A 6 42.34 10.69 -20.58
C ASP A 6 42.12 12.17 -20.30
N ILE A 7 43.13 12.86 -19.72
CA ILE A 7 43.06 14.28 -19.41
C ILE A 7 44.08 15.00 -20.28
N THR A 8 43.60 15.96 -21.09
CA THR A 8 44.46 16.87 -21.85
C THR A 8 44.37 18.28 -21.25
N VAL A 9 45.50 18.90 -20.96
CA VAL A 9 45.55 20.32 -20.53
C VAL A 9 46.26 21.09 -21.60
N ASP A 10 45.57 22.02 -22.26
CA ASP A 10 46.13 22.94 -23.22
C ASP A 10 45.77 24.39 -22.84
N ASN A 11 46.76 25.26 -22.71
CA ASN A 11 46.64 26.70 -22.40
C ASN A 11 45.79 27.04 -21.16
N ASP A 12 45.99 26.38 -20.04
CA ASP A 12 45.24 26.52 -18.80
C ASP A 12 43.74 26.12 -18.87
N GLN A 13 43.32 25.52 -19.96
CA GLN A 13 41.97 24.90 -20.10
C GLN A 13 42.08 23.40 -19.85
N PHE A 14 41.21 22.92 -18.95
CA PHE A 14 41.06 21.49 -18.73
C PHE A 14 40.17 20.90 -19.85
N GLY A 15 40.82 20.15 -20.74
CA GLY A 15 40.13 19.26 -21.66
C GLY A 15 40.25 17.83 -21.16
N GLY A 16 39.18 17.07 -21.11
CA GLY A 16 39.23 15.69 -20.70
C GLY A 16 38.17 14.85 -21.42
N GLU A 17 38.55 13.63 -21.72
CA GLU A 17 37.66 12.58 -22.17
C GLU A 17 37.71 11.47 -21.13
N THR A 18 36.53 11.03 -20.67
CA THR A 18 36.40 9.97 -19.67
C THR A 18 35.42 8.95 -20.15
N ASP A 19 35.88 7.72 -20.32
CA ASP A 19 35.02 6.59 -20.59
C ASP A 19 35.10 5.59 -19.44
N VAL A 20 33.95 5.26 -18.87
CA VAL A 20 33.80 4.27 -17.80
C VAL A 20 32.85 3.18 -18.25
N LYS A 21 33.37 1.95 -18.39
CA LYS A 21 32.55 0.78 -18.66
C LYS A 21 32.31 0.02 -17.35
N ILE A 22 31.06 -0.30 -17.10
CA ILE A 22 30.63 -1.09 -15.95
C ILE A 22 29.97 -2.35 -16.49
N ASP A 23 30.56 -3.50 -16.21
CA ASP A 23 29.95 -4.78 -16.53
C ASP A 23 28.97 -5.14 -15.41
N SER A 24 27.72 -5.46 -15.77
CA SER A 24 26.65 -5.85 -14.82
C SER A 24 26.38 -4.79 -13.74
N LEU A 25 25.90 -3.62 -14.15
CA LEU A 25 25.47 -2.57 -13.24
C LEU A 25 24.25 -3.05 -12.44
N ILE A 26 24.40 -3.08 -11.13
CA ILE A 26 23.30 -3.36 -10.19
C ILE A 26 23.07 -2.09 -9.37
N PHE A 27 21.84 -1.63 -9.34
CA PHE A 27 21.42 -0.53 -8.49
C PHE A 27 20.29 -1.01 -7.56
N ASN A 28 20.52 -0.93 -6.24
CA ASN A 28 19.56 -1.38 -5.23
C ASN A 28 18.98 -2.78 -5.49
N ASN A 29 19.83 -3.75 -5.79
CA ASN A 29 19.51 -5.13 -6.14
C ASN A 29 18.78 -5.33 -7.49
N VAL A 30 18.53 -4.27 -8.27
CA VAL A 30 17.98 -4.37 -9.62
C VAL A 30 19.13 -4.41 -10.62
N MET A 31 19.16 -5.44 -11.46
CA MET A 31 20.11 -5.55 -12.57
C MET A 31 19.69 -4.58 -13.67
N LEU A 32 20.57 -3.66 -14.04
CA LEU A 32 20.36 -2.69 -15.12
C LEU A 32 21.16 -3.03 -16.39
N GLY A 33 21.92 -4.13 -16.37
CA GLY A 33 22.76 -4.57 -17.47
C GLY A 33 24.15 -3.94 -17.49
N ASP A 34 24.77 -3.86 -18.65
CA ASP A 34 26.09 -3.21 -18.80
C ASP A 34 25.92 -1.70 -18.97
N ALA A 35 26.78 -0.90 -18.37
CA ALA A 35 26.70 0.55 -18.49
C ALA A 35 27.96 1.15 -19.09
N LEU A 36 27.79 2.15 -19.95
CA LEU A 36 28.85 2.99 -20.51
C LEU A 36 28.55 4.45 -20.15
N ILE A 37 29.54 5.09 -19.54
CA ILE A 37 29.50 6.51 -19.17
C ILE A 37 30.63 7.20 -19.92
N SER A 38 30.29 8.21 -20.73
CA SER A 38 31.28 9.05 -21.42
C SER A 38 31.04 10.51 -21.04
N LEU A 39 32.12 11.19 -20.71
CA LEU A 39 32.11 12.63 -20.41
C LEU A 39 33.23 13.32 -21.17
N ASN A 40 32.88 14.15 -22.14
CA ASN A 40 33.81 14.83 -23.02
C ASN A 40 33.72 16.34 -22.86
N SER A 41 34.85 17.02 -22.63
CA SER A 41 34.87 18.47 -22.60
C SER A 41 34.64 19.06 -24.00
N ILE A 42 33.92 20.16 -24.06
CA ILE A 42 33.71 20.92 -25.30
C ILE A 42 34.75 22.03 -25.34
N GLN A 43 35.61 22.03 -26.38
CA GLN A 43 36.63 23.08 -26.56
C GLN A 43 35.98 24.47 -26.60
N ASP A 44 36.63 25.43 -25.93
CA ASP A 44 36.21 26.82 -25.84
C ASP A 44 34.86 27.07 -25.11
N GLN A 45 34.33 26.05 -24.40
CA GLN A 45 33.13 26.18 -23.57
C GLN A 45 33.38 25.53 -22.21
N GLU A 46 32.92 26.13 -21.13
CA GLU A 46 32.87 25.47 -19.81
C GLU A 46 31.69 24.48 -19.75
N ALA A 47 31.67 23.57 -20.69
CA ALA A 47 30.61 22.58 -20.86
C ALA A 47 31.17 21.19 -21.17
N TYR A 48 30.41 20.18 -20.78
CA TYR A 48 30.74 18.78 -20.98
C TYR A 48 29.59 18.08 -21.68
N GLN A 49 29.91 17.30 -22.70
CA GLN A 49 28.99 16.35 -23.31
C GLN A 49 28.93 15.10 -22.44
N LEU A 50 27.76 14.80 -21.85
CA LEU A 50 27.49 13.56 -21.14
C LEU A 50 26.81 12.56 -22.04
N SER A 51 27.23 11.30 -21.99
CA SER A 51 26.50 10.14 -22.50
C SER A 51 26.57 9.04 -21.44
N PHE A 52 25.40 8.59 -20.99
CA PHE A 52 25.25 7.44 -20.10
C PHE A 52 24.24 6.47 -20.77
N ASN A 53 24.68 5.24 -21.02
CA ASN A 53 23.85 4.23 -21.67
C ASN A 53 23.89 2.94 -20.87
N THR A 54 22.73 2.28 -20.73
CA THR A 54 22.65 0.90 -20.22
C THR A 54 22.19 -0.04 -21.32
N THR A 55 22.71 -1.27 -21.29
CA THR A 55 22.34 -2.31 -22.26
C THR A 55 22.13 -3.62 -21.54
N ASP A 56 21.11 -4.36 -21.94
CA ASP A 56 20.82 -5.72 -21.51
C ASP A 56 20.76 -6.64 -22.72
N ASP A 57 21.50 -7.75 -22.71
CA ASP A 57 21.68 -8.66 -23.85
C ASP A 57 22.00 -7.94 -25.18
N GLY A 58 22.78 -6.84 -25.10
CA GLY A 58 23.17 -6.04 -26.25
C GLY A 58 22.13 -5.06 -26.78
N SER A 59 20.95 -4.98 -26.16
CA SER A 59 19.91 -4.00 -26.45
C SER A 59 19.99 -2.83 -25.47
N MET A 60 19.89 -1.59 -25.97
CA MET A 60 19.88 -0.40 -25.11
C MET A 60 18.59 -0.34 -24.30
N THR A 61 18.73 -0.22 -22.97
CA THR A 61 17.60 -0.13 -22.03
C THR A 61 17.40 1.29 -21.50
N SER A 62 18.46 2.08 -21.39
CA SER A 62 18.36 3.50 -21.14
C SER A 62 19.50 4.28 -21.77
N SER A 63 19.24 5.56 -22.08
CA SER A 63 20.21 6.54 -22.52
C SER A 63 19.96 7.86 -21.84
N VAL A 64 21.00 8.51 -21.33
CA VAL A 64 20.97 9.91 -20.87
C VAL A 64 22.05 10.66 -21.59
N GLU A 65 21.67 11.57 -22.47
CA GLU A 65 22.62 12.31 -23.31
C GLU A 65 22.35 13.81 -23.27
N GLY A 66 23.40 14.60 -23.38
CA GLY A 66 23.29 16.06 -23.49
C GLY A 66 24.43 16.82 -22.85
N LEU A 67 24.17 18.06 -22.48
CA LEU A 67 25.18 19.01 -22.02
C LEU A 67 25.05 19.29 -20.52
N ILE A 68 26.21 19.35 -19.85
CA ILE A 68 26.35 19.87 -18.50
C ILE A 68 27.29 21.08 -18.58
N SER A 69 26.84 22.25 -18.12
CA SER A 69 27.63 23.48 -18.15
C SER A 69 27.93 23.98 -16.72
N SER A 70 29.11 24.53 -16.51
CA SER A 70 29.50 25.16 -15.25
C SER A 70 29.24 26.68 -15.22
N GLU A 71 29.11 27.36 -16.38
CA GLU A 71 29.05 28.82 -16.45
C GLU A 71 27.64 29.44 -16.49
N ASN A 72 26.59 28.69 -16.83
CA ASN A 72 25.27 29.26 -17.10
C ASN A 72 24.26 28.99 -15.98
N GLU A 73 23.20 29.83 -15.92
CA GLU A 73 22.07 29.62 -15.01
C GLU A 73 21.40 28.26 -15.25
N ASN A 74 21.49 27.72 -16.48
CA ASN A 74 21.06 26.38 -16.85
C ASN A 74 22.25 25.44 -16.96
N ASN A 75 22.49 24.65 -15.94
CA ASN A 75 23.63 23.75 -15.88
C ASN A 75 23.38 22.40 -16.58
N LEU A 76 22.11 22.07 -16.81
CA LEU A 76 21.67 20.81 -17.42
C LEU A 76 20.87 21.07 -18.69
N ASN A 77 21.17 20.32 -19.73
CA ASN A 77 20.35 20.17 -20.93
C ASN A 77 20.56 18.72 -21.39
N LEU A 78 19.80 17.81 -20.80
CA LEU A 78 19.91 16.38 -21.00
C LEU A 78 18.60 15.82 -21.51
N ASN A 79 18.69 14.73 -22.26
CA ASN A 79 17.54 13.92 -22.65
C ASN A 79 17.75 12.49 -22.13
N ALA A 80 16.83 11.99 -21.34
CA ALA A 80 16.78 10.61 -20.87
C ALA A 80 15.75 9.84 -21.68
N THR A 81 16.16 8.70 -22.24
CA THR A 81 15.29 7.79 -23.01
C THR A 81 15.34 6.41 -22.37
N PHE A 82 14.18 5.79 -22.24
CA PHE A 82 13.99 4.46 -21.68
C PHE A 82 13.36 3.53 -22.70
N GLN A 83 13.86 2.30 -22.81
CA GLN A 83 13.38 1.26 -23.71
C GLN A 83 13.40 -0.06 -22.94
N SER A 84 12.23 -0.53 -22.56
CA SER A 84 12.10 -1.74 -21.73
C SER A 84 12.95 -1.69 -20.45
N PHE A 85 13.04 -0.51 -19.84
CA PHE A 85 13.79 -0.31 -18.61
C PHE A 85 13.05 -0.91 -17.42
N PRO A 86 13.70 -1.68 -16.50
CA PRO A 86 13.01 -2.38 -15.43
C PRO A 86 12.34 -1.43 -14.44
N ALA A 87 11.02 -1.55 -14.29
CA ALA A 87 10.23 -0.77 -13.33
C ALA A 87 10.54 -1.12 -11.87
N ALA A 88 11.16 -2.27 -11.62
CA ALA A 88 11.60 -2.71 -10.29
C ALA A 88 12.50 -1.70 -9.56
N ILE A 89 13.12 -0.76 -10.27
CA ILE A 89 13.89 0.34 -9.66
C ILE A 89 13.03 1.25 -8.78
N LEU A 90 11.73 1.33 -9.04
CA LEU A 90 10.78 2.14 -8.28
C LEU A 90 10.52 1.59 -6.87
N ASP A 91 10.72 0.29 -6.65
CA ASP A 91 10.56 -0.37 -5.35
C ASP A 91 11.31 0.37 -4.23
N GLN A 92 12.55 0.77 -4.52
CA GLN A 92 13.41 1.45 -3.57
C GLN A 92 13.12 2.96 -3.42
N LEU A 93 12.43 3.54 -4.40
CA LEU A 93 12.11 4.98 -4.41
C LEU A 93 10.79 5.28 -3.70
N ILE A 94 9.85 4.33 -3.72
CA ILE A 94 8.49 4.48 -3.13
C ILE A 94 8.46 4.07 -1.65
N GLY A 95 9.45 3.29 -1.21
CA GLY A 95 9.53 2.78 0.16
C GLY A 95 8.60 1.59 0.41
N ASN A 96 8.19 1.37 1.67
CA ASN A 96 7.44 0.17 2.06
C ASN A 96 5.92 0.23 1.75
N ALA A 97 5.44 1.29 1.10
CA ALA A 97 4.01 1.41 0.78
C ALA A 97 3.58 0.42 -0.30
N ILE A 98 4.45 0.19 -1.27
CA ILE A 98 4.32 -0.86 -2.28
C ILE A 98 5.66 -1.59 -2.40
N THR A 99 5.62 -2.87 -2.76
CA THR A 99 6.79 -3.74 -2.95
C THR A 99 6.58 -4.63 -4.17
N ASP A 100 7.60 -5.41 -4.50
CA ASP A 100 7.56 -6.38 -5.61
C ASP A 100 7.15 -5.74 -6.95
N VAL A 101 7.62 -4.50 -7.19
CA VAL A 101 7.33 -3.79 -8.43
C VAL A 101 7.96 -4.52 -9.61
N GLN A 102 7.14 -4.78 -10.62
CA GLN A 102 7.51 -5.45 -11.88
C GLN A 102 7.00 -4.64 -13.07
N GLY A 103 7.48 -5.00 -14.25
CA GLY A 103 7.12 -4.35 -15.50
C GLY A 103 8.26 -3.55 -16.09
N LEU A 104 7.97 -2.84 -17.17
CA LEU A 104 8.93 -2.10 -17.97
C LEU A 104 8.51 -0.64 -18.11
N ILE A 105 9.50 0.23 -18.22
CA ILE A 105 9.34 1.66 -18.46
C ILE A 105 9.89 1.99 -19.84
N ASP A 106 9.09 2.64 -20.66
CA ASP A 106 9.48 3.23 -21.94
C ASP A 106 9.24 4.75 -21.90
N GLY A 107 9.83 5.46 -22.86
CA GLY A 107 9.56 6.88 -23.05
C GLY A 107 10.78 7.78 -22.97
N SER A 108 10.56 9.08 -22.88
CA SER A 108 11.64 10.05 -22.81
C SER A 108 11.29 11.24 -21.94
N VAL A 109 12.32 11.79 -21.29
CA VAL A 109 12.22 12.94 -20.39
C VAL A 109 13.38 13.88 -20.67
N SER A 110 13.11 15.15 -20.99
CA SER A 110 14.13 16.20 -20.97
C SER A 110 14.43 16.63 -19.54
N ILE A 111 15.66 16.93 -19.25
CA ILE A 111 16.16 17.36 -17.94
C ILE A 111 16.90 18.67 -18.15
N ASP A 112 16.26 19.78 -17.80
CA ASP A 112 16.78 21.12 -17.99
C ASP A 112 17.00 21.84 -16.64
N GLY A 113 17.66 22.98 -16.67
CA GLY A 113 17.79 23.84 -15.49
C GLY A 113 19.04 23.62 -14.66
N LYS A 114 19.01 24.01 -13.41
CA LYS A 114 20.15 23.94 -12.52
C LYS A 114 20.32 22.55 -11.94
N TRP A 115 21.55 22.13 -11.72
CA TRP A 115 21.86 20.82 -11.09
C TRP A 115 21.12 20.56 -9.77
N ASN A 116 20.94 21.58 -8.97
CA ASN A 116 20.23 21.48 -7.69
C ASN A 116 18.70 21.71 -7.78
N GLN A 117 18.21 22.09 -8.97
CA GLN A 117 16.79 22.32 -9.27
C GLN A 117 16.50 21.88 -10.70
N PRO A 118 16.65 20.57 -11.02
CA PRO A 118 16.38 20.08 -12.36
C PRO A 118 14.88 20.15 -12.67
N MET A 119 14.57 20.54 -13.89
CA MET A 119 13.23 20.56 -14.45
C MET A 119 13.08 19.39 -15.41
N LEU A 120 12.20 18.46 -15.08
CA LEU A 120 11.90 17.32 -15.92
C LEU A 120 10.63 17.58 -16.72
N GLN A 121 10.64 17.20 -17.99
CA GLN A 121 9.46 17.28 -18.85
C GLN A 121 9.47 16.14 -19.88
N GLY A 122 8.36 15.41 -19.99
CA GLY A 122 8.25 14.33 -20.95
C GLY A 122 7.08 13.40 -20.68
N GLU A 123 7.17 12.20 -21.24
CA GLU A 123 6.17 11.17 -21.05
C GLU A 123 6.85 9.81 -20.90
N LEU A 124 6.39 9.06 -19.91
CA LEU A 124 6.81 7.70 -19.64
C LEU A 124 5.61 6.77 -19.80
N PHE A 125 5.87 5.54 -20.17
CA PHE A 125 4.87 4.50 -20.34
C PHE A 125 5.25 3.31 -19.46
N LEU A 126 4.27 2.80 -18.73
CA LEU A 126 4.39 1.59 -17.94
C LEU A 126 3.78 0.43 -18.71
N ASP A 127 4.54 -0.64 -18.94
CA ASP A 127 4.08 -1.85 -19.61
C ASP A 127 4.21 -3.05 -18.68
N GLY A 128 3.11 -3.83 -18.54
CA GLY A 128 3.05 -4.96 -17.62
C GLY A 128 3.32 -4.59 -16.15
N PHE A 129 2.99 -3.36 -15.75
CA PHE A 129 3.28 -2.84 -14.43
C PHE A 129 2.46 -3.55 -13.36
N GLN A 130 3.13 -4.11 -12.37
CA GLN A 130 2.54 -4.81 -11.23
C GLN A 130 3.26 -4.39 -9.95
N PHE A 131 2.53 -4.43 -8.84
CA PHE A 131 3.06 -4.13 -7.50
C PHE A 131 2.23 -4.83 -6.43
N TYR A 132 2.82 -4.98 -5.27
CA TYR A 132 2.16 -5.54 -4.10
C TYR A 132 2.01 -4.48 -3.01
N VAL A 133 0.87 -4.48 -2.31
CA VAL A 133 0.59 -3.60 -1.16
C VAL A 133 0.63 -4.42 0.12
N PRO A 134 1.74 -4.42 0.87
CA PRO A 134 1.92 -5.28 2.05
C PRO A 134 0.85 -5.08 3.12
N TYR A 135 0.42 -3.84 3.32
CA TYR A 135 -0.61 -3.50 4.31
C TYR A 135 -1.97 -4.14 4.02
N LEU A 136 -2.32 -4.30 2.76
CA LEU A 136 -3.57 -4.92 2.30
C LEU A 136 -3.41 -6.42 2.03
N ASN A 137 -2.17 -6.89 1.91
CA ASN A 137 -1.81 -8.22 1.43
C ASN A 137 -2.39 -8.53 0.04
N VAL A 138 -2.41 -7.53 -0.85
CA VAL A 138 -2.98 -7.64 -2.20
C VAL A 138 -1.97 -7.17 -3.25
N GLY A 139 -1.84 -7.94 -4.33
CA GLY A 139 -1.09 -7.57 -5.52
C GLY A 139 -2.00 -6.93 -6.57
N TYR A 140 -1.52 -5.89 -7.23
CA TYR A 140 -2.22 -5.19 -8.29
C TYR A 140 -1.37 -5.06 -9.53
N GLY A 141 -2.03 -4.92 -10.68
CA GLY A 141 -1.38 -4.63 -11.94
C GLY A 141 -2.21 -3.67 -12.80
N LEU A 142 -1.57 -3.01 -13.76
CA LEU A 142 -2.25 -2.23 -14.79
C LEU A 142 -2.56 -3.14 -15.98
N ILE A 143 -3.80 -3.14 -16.47
CA ILE A 143 -4.23 -4.03 -17.57
C ILE A 143 -3.54 -3.62 -18.86
N ASP A 144 -3.49 -2.32 -19.13
CA ASP A 144 -2.96 -1.76 -20.37
C ASP A 144 -1.66 -1.00 -20.12
N ARG A 145 -0.94 -0.72 -21.21
CA ARG A 145 0.17 0.20 -21.19
C ARG A 145 -0.32 1.59 -20.79
N SER A 146 0.14 2.07 -19.65
CA SER A 146 -0.33 3.32 -19.04
C SER A 146 0.69 4.42 -19.17
N SER A 147 0.27 5.65 -19.43
CA SER A 147 1.18 6.79 -19.55
C SER A 147 1.25 7.62 -18.27
N ILE A 148 2.44 8.17 -18.03
CA ILE A 148 2.73 9.13 -16.98
C ILE A 148 3.29 10.39 -17.65
N LYS A 149 2.56 11.51 -17.54
CA LYS A 149 3.08 12.82 -17.95
C LYS A 149 3.99 13.37 -16.86
N VAL A 150 5.22 13.65 -17.25
CA VAL A 150 6.24 14.21 -16.39
C VAL A 150 6.31 15.73 -16.63
N SER A 151 6.19 16.50 -15.57
CA SER A 151 6.35 17.95 -15.58
C SER A 151 7.37 18.39 -14.51
N PRO A 152 7.85 19.63 -14.51
CA PRO A 152 8.79 20.11 -13.50
C PRO A 152 8.32 20.00 -12.04
N THR A 153 7.02 19.80 -11.82
CA THR A 153 6.41 19.78 -10.49
C THR A 153 5.47 18.61 -10.25
N SER A 154 5.28 17.73 -11.25
CA SER A 154 4.33 16.63 -11.11
C SER A 154 4.63 15.42 -11.99
N PHE A 155 4.17 14.27 -11.52
CA PHE A 155 3.96 13.04 -12.28
C PHE A 155 2.45 12.81 -12.34
N ALA A 156 1.83 12.89 -13.52
CA ALA A 156 0.41 12.69 -13.70
C ALA A 156 0.15 11.37 -14.43
N PHE A 157 -0.59 10.48 -13.77
CA PHE A 157 -1.03 9.20 -14.34
C PHE A 157 -2.28 9.44 -15.16
N GLU A 158 -2.23 9.08 -16.44
CA GLU A 158 -3.43 9.09 -17.29
C GLU A 158 -4.39 7.99 -16.84
N PRO A 159 -5.70 8.18 -17.07
CA PRO A 159 -6.72 7.22 -16.68
C PRO A 159 -6.42 5.80 -17.20
N THR A 160 -6.43 4.83 -16.29
CA THR A 160 -6.13 3.43 -16.59
C THR A 160 -6.95 2.49 -15.72
N THR A 161 -6.86 1.18 -15.97
CA THR A 161 -7.53 0.15 -15.18
C THR A 161 -6.52 -0.62 -14.34
N LEU A 162 -6.74 -0.60 -13.03
CA LEU A 162 -6.06 -1.42 -12.05
C LEU A 162 -6.81 -2.76 -11.91
N ILE A 163 -6.08 -3.86 -11.81
CA ILE A 163 -6.64 -5.20 -11.59
C ILE A 163 -5.94 -5.87 -10.41
N ASP A 164 -6.67 -6.55 -9.55
CA ASP A 164 -6.04 -7.40 -8.54
C ASP A 164 -5.58 -8.74 -9.14
N SER A 165 -4.48 -9.28 -8.61
CA SER A 165 -3.80 -10.46 -9.17
C SER A 165 -4.49 -11.78 -8.81
N LEU A 166 -5.38 -11.82 -7.80
CA LEU A 166 -5.98 -13.05 -7.28
C LEU A 166 -7.38 -13.29 -7.82
N ASN A 167 -8.25 -12.29 -7.78
CA ASN A 167 -9.68 -12.43 -8.09
C ASN A 167 -10.05 -11.79 -9.44
N SER A 168 -9.08 -11.08 -10.06
CA SER A 168 -9.30 -10.36 -11.32
C SER A 168 -10.40 -9.29 -11.21
N THR A 169 -10.61 -8.75 -10.01
CA THR A 169 -11.46 -7.57 -9.80
C THR A 169 -10.72 -6.31 -10.23
N SER A 170 -11.41 -5.25 -10.57
CA SER A 170 -10.78 -4.09 -11.17
C SER A 170 -11.30 -2.76 -10.67
N ALA A 171 -10.46 -1.74 -10.78
CA ALA A 171 -10.81 -0.35 -10.53
C ALA A 171 -10.31 0.54 -11.65
N PHE A 172 -11.07 1.57 -11.98
CA PHE A 172 -10.57 2.72 -12.71
C PHE A 172 -9.62 3.49 -11.79
N PHE A 173 -8.48 3.92 -12.33
CA PHE A 173 -7.45 4.64 -11.61
C PHE A 173 -6.96 5.85 -12.40
N GLU A 174 -6.85 6.98 -11.75
CA GLU A 174 -6.17 8.18 -12.24
C GLU A 174 -5.55 8.93 -11.06
N GLY A 175 -4.55 9.78 -11.31
CA GLY A 175 -4.00 10.58 -10.24
C GLY A 175 -2.73 11.32 -10.57
N SER A 176 -2.19 11.99 -9.58
CA SER A 176 -0.92 12.70 -9.70
C SER A 176 -0.12 12.72 -8.41
N ILE A 177 1.18 12.82 -8.56
CA ILE A 177 2.14 13.07 -7.49
C ILE A 177 2.77 14.43 -7.76
N LEU A 178 2.47 15.42 -6.92
CA LEU A 178 3.10 16.73 -6.95
C LEU A 178 4.39 16.71 -6.15
N HIS A 179 5.37 17.51 -6.55
CA HIS A 179 6.63 17.65 -5.82
C HIS A 179 7.24 19.05 -6.00
N GLN A 180 8.16 19.39 -5.10
CA GLN A 180 9.01 20.56 -5.23
C GLN A 180 10.47 20.10 -5.27
N ASN A 181 11.10 20.16 -6.44
CA ASN A 181 12.48 19.67 -6.64
C ASN A 181 12.71 18.25 -6.09
N PHE A 182 11.81 17.32 -6.37
CA PHE A 182 11.82 15.91 -5.87
C PHE A 182 11.81 15.80 -4.35
N LYS A 183 11.18 16.77 -3.69
CA LYS A 183 10.93 16.80 -2.24
C LYS A 183 9.48 17.21 -2.02
N PHE A 184 8.98 17.01 -0.78
CA PHE A 184 7.63 17.42 -0.39
C PHE A 184 6.55 16.85 -1.32
N PHE A 185 6.60 15.55 -1.52
CA PHE A 185 5.63 14.84 -2.34
C PHE A 185 4.23 14.97 -1.76
N ASN A 186 3.27 15.29 -2.63
CA ASN A 186 1.85 15.37 -2.31
C ASN A 186 1.09 14.51 -3.33
N LEU A 187 0.32 13.55 -2.84
CA LEU A 187 -0.43 12.61 -3.65
C LEU A 187 -1.86 13.09 -3.85
N ASP A 188 -2.45 12.77 -4.99
CA ASP A 188 -3.87 12.86 -5.28
C ASP A 188 -4.23 11.76 -6.26
N MET A 189 -4.66 10.61 -5.73
CA MET A 189 -4.96 9.39 -6.46
C MET A 189 -6.42 9.05 -6.27
N ASN A 190 -7.14 8.81 -7.36
CA ASN A 190 -8.57 8.51 -7.37
C ASN A 190 -8.80 7.11 -7.95
N PHE A 191 -9.68 6.37 -7.30
CA PHE A 191 -10.08 5.04 -7.69
C PHE A 191 -11.60 4.97 -7.72
N ALA A 192 -12.15 4.25 -8.70
CA ALA A 192 -13.57 3.94 -8.76
C ALA A 192 -13.75 2.48 -9.20
N SER A 193 -14.54 1.72 -8.46
CA SER A 193 -14.73 0.31 -8.75
C SER A 193 -16.16 -0.16 -8.49
N PRO A 194 -16.71 -1.02 -9.33
CA PRO A 194 -17.92 -1.77 -9.00
C PRO A 194 -17.65 -2.95 -8.06
N ASN A 195 -16.40 -3.44 -8.02
CA ASN A 195 -15.96 -4.54 -7.17
C ASN A 195 -14.44 -4.65 -7.20
N LEU A 196 -13.74 -4.16 -6.17
CA LEU A 196 -12.29 -4.29 -6.05
C LEU A 196 -11.95 -5.09 -4.80
N PHE A 197 -11.08 -6.08 -4.95
CA PHE A 197 -10.47 -6.79 -3.82
C PHE A 197 -9.47 -5.89 -3.14
N ILE A 198 -9.71 -5.53 -1.88
CA ILE A 198 -8.94 -4.51 -1.17
C ILE A 198 -8.27 -5.00 0.12
N LEU A 199 -8.52 -6.23 0.56
CA LEU A 199 -7.92 -6.78 1.77
C LEU A 199 -7.88 -8.31 1.69
N ASP A 200 -6.74 -8.91 2.08
CA ASP A 200 -6.53 -10.36 2.24
C ASP A 200 -5.57 -10.64 3.40
N THR A 201 -5.92 -10.23 4.58
CA THR A 201 -5.08 -10.38 5.77
C THR A 201 -5.62 -11.48 6.69
N ASP A 202 -4.78 -12.01 7.56
CA ASP A 202 -5.11 -12.99 8.59
C ASP A 202 -4.72 -12.47 10.00
N ASP A 203 -4.90 -13.27 11.02
CA ASP A 203 -4.62 -12.96 12.41
C ASP A 203 -3.13 -12.75 12.73
N SER A 204 -2.23 -13.07 11.80
CA SER A 204 -0.79 -12.79 11.95
C SER A 204 -0.42 -11.33 11.71
N TYR A 205 -1.33 -10.57 11.06
CA TYR A 205 -1.22 -9.12 10.94
C TYR A 205 -1.59 -8.50 12.28
N ASP A 206 -0.70 -7.72 12.87
CA ASP A 206 -0.89 -7.07 14.18
C ASP A 206 -1.92 -5.91 14.08
N ASN A 207 -3.12 -6.26 13.63
CA ASN A 207 -4.26 -5.35 13.46
C ASN A 207 -5.48 -5.89 14.21
N ASN A 208 -6.32 -4.99 14.71
CA ASN A 208 -7.59 -5.35 15.34
C ASN A 208 -8.65 -5.83 14.34
N TYR A 209 -8.34 -5.88 13.05
CA TYR A 209 -9.21 -6.38 11.99
C TYR A 209 -8.39 -7.12 10.93
N TYR A 210 -8.96 -8.17 10.39
CA TYR A 210 -8.38 -8.97 9.32
C TYR A 210 -9.47 -9.71 8.53
N GLY A 211 -9.09 -10.35 7.43
CA GLY A 211 -10.01 -11.11 6.58
C GLY A 211 -9.92 -10.70 5.12
N LYS A 212 -11.02 -10.86 4.41
CA LYS A 212 -11.14 -10.52 2.99
C LYS A 212 -12.17 -9.42 2.79
N ALA A 213 -11.81 -8.40 2.01
CA ALA A 213 -12.76 -7.35 1.68
C ALA A 213 -12.81 -7.06 0.18
N PHE A 214 -14.02 -6.94 -0.30
CA PHE A 214 -14.36 -6.45 -1.63
C PHE A 214 -15.15 -5.14 -1.50
N PHE A 215 -14.80 -4.17 -2.31
CA PHE A 215 -15.32 -2.81 -2.23
C PHE A 215 -15.96 -2.36 -3.55
N ASN A 216 -17.13 -1.74 -3.43
CA ASN A 216 -17.84 -1.07 -4.53
C ASN A 216 -18.00 0.40 -4.17
N GLY A 217 -17.41 1.30 -4.93
CA GLY A 217 -17.48 2.73 -4.64
C GLY A 217 -16.28 3.50 -5.16
N ASN A 218 -16.00 4.62 -4.49
CA ASN A 218 -14.90 5.52 -4.79
C ASN A 218 -13.92 5.55 -3.63
N ALA A 219 -12.62 5.56 -3.97
CA ALA A 219 -11.56 5.76 -3.01
C ALA A 219 -10.64 6.89 -3.47
N ARG A 220 -10.16 7.69 -2.55
CA ARG A 220 -9.17 8.72 -2.80
C ARG A 220 -8.04 8.63 -1.80
N ILE A 221 -6.80 8.64 -2.31
CA ILE A 221 -5.59 8.72 -1.50
C ILE A 221 -4.98 10.08 -1.77
N HIS A 222 -4.91 10.94 -0.77
CA HIS A 222 -4.42 12.30 -0.97
C HIS A 222 -3.64 12.85 0.22
N GLY A 223 -2.90 13.93 -0.03
CA GLY A 223 -2.13 14.64 0.99
C GLY A 223 -0.62 14.43 0.88
N PRO A 224 0.13 15.05 1.79
CA PRO A 224 1.58 14.89 1.86
C PRO A 224 1.97 13.43 2.12
N SER A 225 3.05 12.95 1.48
CA SER A 225 3.52 11.55 1.64
C SER A 225 3.81 11.13 3.08
N GLN A 226 3.99 12.09 3.99
CA GLN A 226 4.22 11.86 5.42
C GLN A 226 2.92 11.86 6.25
N SER A 227 1.79 12.25 5.66
CA SER A 227 0.47 12.33 6.31
C SER A 227 -0.61 12.14 5.25
N LEU A 228 -0.75 10.91 4.78
CA LEU A 228 -1.73 10.56 3.75
C LEU A 228 -3.13 10.40 4.37
N THR A 229 -4.12 10.87 3.63
CA THR A 229 -5.53 10.63 3.92
C THR A 229 -6.09 9.67 2.88
N PHE A 230 -6.80 8.65 3.37
CA PHE A 230 -7.57 7.71 2.57
C PHE A 230 -9.06 7.94 2.85
N ASP A 231 -9.77 8.37 1.84
CA ASP A 231 -11.22 8.49 1.89
C ASP A 231 -11.84 7.36 1.07
N LEU A 232 -12.71 6.57 1.68
CA LEU A 232 -13.50 5.54 1.02
C LEU A 232 -15.00 5.88 1.17
N ASP A 233 -15.71 5.91 0.06
CA ASP A 233 -17.17 6.13 0.00
C ASP A 233 -17.78 5.04 -0.88
N GLY A 234 -18.56 4.15 -0.28
CA GLY A 234 -19.15 3.05 -1.03
C GLY A 234 -19.78 1.96 -0.17
N SER A 235 -19.71 0.74 -0.67
CA SER A 235 -20.32 -0.41 -0.01
C SER A 235 -19.39 -1.62 0.00
N SER A 236 -19.62 -2.51 0.96
CA SER A 236 -19.09 -3.87 0.89
C SER A 236 -19.69 -4.61 -0.31
N ALA A 237 -18.94 -5.55 -0.86
CA ALA A 237 -19.38 -6.38 -1.98
C ALA A 237 -19.31 -7.87 -1.60
N GLU A 238 -19.90 -8.71 -2.45
CA GLU A 238 -19.95 -10.16 -2.27
C GLU A 238 -18.55 -10.77 -2.08
N GLY A 239 -18.43 -11.68 -1.11
CA GLY A 239 -17.15 -12.30 -0.73
C GLY A 239 -16.42 -11.58 0.40
N THR A 240 -16.94 -10.44 0.88
CA THR A 240 -16.40 -9.76 2.05
C THR A 240 -16.66 -10.57 3.32
N ASN A 241 -15.59 -10.87 4.04
CA ASN A 241 -15.63 -11.53 5.35
C ASN A 241 -14.55 -10.88 6.23
N ILE A 242 -14.97 -10.08 7.20
CA ILE A 242 -14.08 -9.31 8.07
C ILE A 242 -14.26 -9.77 9.52
N VAL A 243 -13.14 -10.06 10.16
CA VAL A 243 -13.04 -10.32 11.60
C VAL A 243 -12.56 -9.05 12.29
N ILE A 244 -13.25 -8.63 13.35
CA ILE A 244 -12.86 -7.50 14.20
C ILE A 244 -12.65 -8.04 15.62
N ALA A 245 -11.42 -7.93 16.13
CA ALA A 245 -11.11 -8.24 17.51
C ALA A 245 -11.50 -7.05 18.41
N VAL A 246 -12.46 -7.30 19.33
CA VAL A 246 -12.97 -6.29 20.26
C VAL A 246 -12.47 -6.52 21.69
N ASP A 247 -11.49 -7.40 21.88
CA ASP A 247 -10.91 -7.63 23.19
C ASP A 247 -9.84 -6.58 23.53
N ASN A 248 -9.78 -6.21 24.81
CA ASN A 248 -8.84 -5.24 25.34
C ASN A 248 -7.45 -5.84 25.66
N SER A 249 -7.12 -7.02 25.15
CA SER A 249 -5.83 -7.66 25.46
C SER A 249 -4.61 -6.89 24.94
N GLY A 250 -4.81 -5.92 24.05
CA GLY A 250 -3.76 -5.01 23.56
C GLY A 250 -3.65 -3.65 24.27
N SER A 251 -4.57 -3.30 25.20
CA SER A 251 -4.60 -1.99 25.86
C SER A 251 -4.15 -1.99 27.33
N ILE A 252 -3.40 -2.99 27.78
CA ILE A 252 -2.47 -2.72 28.86
C ILE A 252 -1.40 -1.86 28.22
N GLU A 253 -1.42 -0.55 28.50
CA GLU A 253 -0.27 0.32 28.30
C GLU A 253 0.95 -0.50 28.70
N ASP A 254 1.74 -0.88 27.70
CA ASP A 254 3.02 -1.54 27.92
C ASP A 254 3.86 -0.51 28.67
N VAL A 255 3.77 -0.57 30.01
CA VAL A 255 4.57 0.25 30.91
C VAL A 255 5.98 -0.26 30.72
N SER A 256 6.61 0.27 29.71
CA SER A 256 7.90 -0.06 29.12
C SER A 256 9.09 0.11 30.07
N TYR A 257 8.94 -0.28 31.34
CA TYR A 257 10.04 -0.23 32.32
C TYR A 257 10.78 -1.57 32.49
N LEU A 258 10.27 -2.68 31.94
CA LEU A 258 10.90 -3.99 32.06
C LEU A 258 10.84 -4.73 30.70
N LYS A 259 11.82 -4.47 29.85
CA LYS A 259 12.07 -5.28 28.65
C LYS A 259 12.90 -6.49 29.08
N PHE A 260 12.28 -7.66 29.22
CA PHE A 260 13.01 -8.91 29.39
C PHE A 260 13.72 -9.26 28.08
N VAL A 261 15.03 -9.04 28.02
CA VAL A 261 15.86 -9.44 26.88
C VAL A 261 16.44 -10.82 27.18
N ASP A 262 16.02 -11.83 26.43
CA ASP A 262 16.71 -13.12 26.47
C ASP A 262 18.11 -12.96 25.88
N LYS A 263 19.14 -13.13 26.70
CA LYS A 263 20.55 -13.01 26.31
C LYS A 263 20.99 -14.01 25.23
N ASN A 264 20.19 -15.05 24.97
CA ASN A 264 20.49 -16.06 23.96
C ASN A 264 19.84 -15.76 22.59
N ALA A 265 18.90 -14.83 22.51
CA ALA A 265 18.23 -14.41 21.28
C ALA A 265 19.09 -13.50 20.37
N ILE A 266 20.20 -12.95 20.87
CA ILE A 266 21.06 -11.99 20.15
C ILE A 266 21.85 -12.65 18.99
N LYS A 267 21.85 -13.98 18.86
CA LYS A 267 22.64 -14.67 17.81
C LYS A 267 21.87 -15.05 16.55
N ASN A 268 20.57 -14.83 16.46
CA ASN A 268 19.73 -15.21 15.31
C ASN A 268 18.89 -14.03 14.75
N ALA A 269 19.38 -12.81 14.86
CA ALA A 269 18.65 -11.60 14.45
C ALA A 269 18.74 -11.28 12.94
N ASP A 270 18.98 -12.26 12.09
CA ASP A 270 19.08 -12.03 10.63
C ASP A 270 17.89 -12.56 9.80
N ASN A 271 16.79 -12.98 10.44
CA ASN A 271 15.57 -13.37 9.71
C ASN A 271 14.33 -13.07 10.57
N GLN A 272 14.15 -11.84 11.00
CA GLN A 272 12.83 -11.38 11.38
C GLN A 272 12.22 -10.71 10.15
N THR A 273 11.20 -11.34 9.59
CA THR A 273 10.19 -10.65 8.79
C THR A 273 9.82 -9.39 9.56
N SER A 274 10.27 -8.25 9.05
CA SER A 274 9.89 -6.95 9.58
C SER A 274 8.38 -6.86 9.46
N SER A 275 7.67 -6.86 10.60
CA SER A 275 6.32 -6.31 10.65
C SER A 275 6.36 -5.01 9.86
N ALA A 276 5.53 -4.89 8.84
CA ALA A 276 5.46 -3.73 7.99
C ALA A 276 5.37 -2.51 8.91
N SER A 277 6.38 -1.66 8.91
CA SER A 277 6.37 -0.47 9.76
C SER A 277 5.18 0.37 9.29
N LEU A 278 4.14 0.45 10.12
CA LEU A 278 2.96 1.24 9.86
C LEU A 278 3.40 2.63 9.37
N ILE A 279 2.85 3.06 8.25
CA ILE A 279 3.07 4.40 7.72
C ILE A 279 2.56 5.36 8.78
N LYS A 280 3.44 6.09 9.43
CA LYS A 280 3.04 7.07 10.46
C LYS A 280 2.29 8.23 9.79
N GLY A 281 1.27 8.74 10.46
CA GLY A 281 0.48 9.87 9.97
C GLY A 281 -0.59 9.51 8.94
N LEU A 282 -1.00 8.25 8.86
CA LEU A 282 -2.10 7.82 8.02
C LEU A 282 -3.45 8.15 8.67
N ILE A 283 -4.34 8.74 7.90
CA ILE A 283 -5.74 9.03 8.27
C ILE A 283 -6.65 8.23 7.34
N LEU A 284 -7.56 7.46 7.89
CA LEU A 284 -8.52 6.63 7.15
C LEU A 284 -9.93 7.10 7.51
N ASN A 285 -10.68 7.52 6.50
CA ASN A 285 -12.08 7.92 6.61
C ASN A 285 -12.91 6.98 5.73
N PHE A 286 -13.75 6.17 6.33
CA PHE A 286 -14.58 5.21 5.63
C PHE A 286 -16.04 5.55 5.84
N ASP A 287 -16.76 5.86 4.77
CA ASP A 287 -18.21 5.97 4.72
C ASP A 287 -18.74 4.74 3.96
N LEU A 288 -19.16 3.74 4.72
CA LEU A 288 -19.45 2.42 4.19
C LEU A 288 -20.88 2.00 4.42
N SER A 289 -21.56 1.63 3.35
CA SER A 289 -22.81 0.87 3.39
C SER A 289 -22.48 -0.62 3.45
N ILE A 290 -22.81 -1.27 4.55
CA ILE A 290 -22.66 -2.72 4.68
C ILE A 290 -23.85 -3.40 4.01
N THR A 291 -23.57 -4.33 3.10
CA THR A 291 -24.57 -5.09 2.37
C THR A 291 -24.77 -6.47 3.00
N GLN A 292 -25.91 -7.10 2.72
CA GLN A 292 -26.23 -8.45 3.20
C GLN A 292 -25.24 -9.54 2.69
N ASP A 293 -24.48 -9.23 1.64
CA ASP A 293 -23.53 -10.15 1.01
C ASP A 293 -22.17 -10.17 1.73
N ALA A 294 -22.01 -9.27 2.72
CA ALA A 294 -20.82 -9.25 3.58
C ALA A 294 -21.10 -10.00 4.89
N GLU A 295 -20.10 -10.77 5.32
CA GLU A 295 -20.07 -11.43 6.63
C GLU A 295 -19.15 -10.66 7.57
N LEU A 296 -19.65 -10.39 8.78
CA LEU A 296 -18.89 -9.75 9.85
C LEU A 296 -18.76 -10.71 11.01
N GLU A 297 -17.55 -10.84 11.54
CA GLU A 297 -17.25 -11.60 12.75
C GLU A 297 -16.64 -10.68 13.80
N LEU A 298 -17.22 -10.65 14.99
CA LEU A 298 -16.69 -9.97 16.16
C LEU A 298 -16.07 -11.02 17.09
N LEU A 299 -14.76 -10.92 17.32
CA LEU A 299 -14.03 -11.74 18.27
C LEU A 299 -13.99 -11.00 19.61
N PHE A 300 -14.80 -11.45 20.60
CA PHE A 300 -14.93 -10.77 21.88
C PHE A 300 -13.80 -11.08 22.86
N ASP A 301 -13.17 -12.23 22.70
CA ASP A 301 -12.14 -12.71 23.62
C ASP A 301 -11.25 -13.69 22.84
N SER A 302 -10.04 -13.25 22.52
CA SER A 302 -9.05 -14.03 21.79
C SER A 302 -8.56 -15.26 22.60
N ASP A 303 -8.58 -15.19 23.93
CA ASP A 303 -8.14 -16.29 24.81
C ASP A 303 -9.16 -17.43 24.85
N THR A 304 -10.45 -17.13 24.86
CA THR A 304 -11.52 -18.12 24.85
C THR A 304 -12.02 -18.47 23.46
N GLY A 305 -11.85 -17.54 22.49
CA GLY A 305 -12.33 -17.69 21.11
C GLY A 305 -13.85 -17.52 20.98
N SER A 306 -14.50 -16.72 21.85
CA SER A 306 -15.92 -16.41 21.72
C SER A 306 -16.16 -15.42 20.61
N THR A 307 -17.03 -15.78 19.64
CA THR A 307 -17.29 -14.97 18.44
C THR A 307 -18.75 -14.72 18.19
N LEU A 308 -19.05 -13.62 17.53
CA LEU A 308 -20.36 -13.31 16.96
C LEU A 308 -20.20 -13.09 15.46
N SER A 309 -20.62 -14.03 14.66
CA SER A 309 -20.56 -13.94 13.20
C SER A 309 -21.96 -13.82 12.59
N GLY A 310 -22.06 -13.10 11.47
CA GLY A 310 -23.32 -12.97 10.74
C GLY A 310 -23.28 -11.96 9.64
N SER A 311 -24.38 -11.88 8.92
CA SER A 311 -24.61 -10.88 7.88
C SER A 311 -25.74 -9.91 8.26
N GLY A 312 -25.70 -8.73 7.68
CA GLY A 312 -26.66 -7.68 7.96
C GLY A 312 -26.53 -6.51 7.00
N VAL A 313 -27.21 -5.44 7.35
CA VAL A 313 -27.15 -4.18 6.60
C VAL A 313 -26.94 -3.02 7.56
N GLY A 314 -26.20 -2.01 7.10
CA GLY A 314 -25.93 -0.84 7.94
C GLY A 314 -25.23 0.26 7.19
N SER A 315 -25.08 1.41 7.85
CA SER A 315 -24.23 2.50 7.38
C SER A 315 -23.25 2.83 8.48
N ILE A 316 -21.98 2.73 8.18
CA ILE A 316 -20.88 2.84 9.15
C ILE A 316 -19.89 3.88 8.65
N LEU A 317 -19.69 4.92 9.47
CA LEU A 317 -18.59 5.88 9.32
C LEU A 317 -17.46 5.46 10.27
N MET A 318 -16.26 5.22 9.72
CA MET A 318 -15.07 4.93 10.51
C MET A 318 -14.01 5.99 10.29
N GLU A 319 -13.44 6.46 11.38
CA GLU A 319 -12.31 7.39 11.40
C GLU A 319 -11.15 6.73 12.16
N VAL A 320 -10.09 6.44 11.44
CA VAL A 320 -8.91 5.77 12.01
C VAL A 320 -7.68 6.61 11.72
N ASN A 321 -6.81 6.77 12.70
CA ASN A 321 -5.47 7.30 12.44
C ASN A 321 -4.40 6.44 13.12
N THR A 322 -3.20 6.52 12.60
CA THR A 322 -2.05 5.76 13.13
C THR A 322 -1.54 6.28 14.48
N ASP A 323 -2.14 7.37 15.01
CA ASP A 323 -1.85 7.90 16.36
C ASP A 323 -2.71 7.22 17.44
N GLY A 324 -3.55 6.24 17.05
CA GLY A 324 -4.33 5.40 17.95
C GLY A 324 -5.79 5.82 18.13
N ASN A 325 -6.29 6.81 17.36
CA ASN A 325 -7.72 7.09 17.34
C ASN A 325 -8.43 6.11 16.41
N PHE A 326 -9.45 5.44 16.93
CA PHE A 326 -10.37 4.61 16.18
C PHE A 326 -11.78 4.91 16.65
N ASN A 327 -12.55 5.60 15.81
CA ASN A 327 -13.95 5.92 16.05
C ASN A 327 -14.82 5.23 15.01
N VAL A 328 -15.96 4.75 15.44
CA VAL A 328 -17.00 4.15 14.62
C VAL A 328 -18.33 4.83 14.94
N PHE A 329 -19.06 5.25 13.93
CA PHE A 329 -20.39 5.83 14.05
C PHE A 329 -21.31 5.11 13.07
N GLY A 330 -22.58 4.93 13.46
CA GLY A 330 -23.57 4.32 12.59
C GLY A 330 -24.26 3.13 13.22
N ASP A 331 -25.03 2.42 12.39
CA ASP A 331 -25.83 1.31 12.82
C ASP A 331 -25.68 0.10 11.90
N PHE A 332 -25.88 -1.07 12.49
CA PHE A 332 -25.92 -2.35 11.79
C PHE A 332 -27.13 -3.13 12.26
N ILE A 333 -27.92 -3.65 11.31
CA ILE A 333 -29.09 -4.48 11.55
C ILE A 333 -28.74 -5.91 11.14
N ALA A 334 -28.70 -6.82 12.10
CA ALA A 334 -28.42 -8.22 11.86
C ALA A 334 -29.60 -8.89 11.13
N LEU A 335 -29.32 -9.54 10.01
CA LEU A 335 -30.28 -10.36 9.27
C LEU A 335 -30.20 -11.83 9.68
N ASN A 336 -29.01 -12.29 9.98
CA ASN A 336 -28.73 -13.60 10.55
C ASN A 336 -27.43 -13.54 11.35
N GLY A 337 -27.16 -14.54 12.16
CA GLY A 337 -25.89 -14.66 12.85
C GLY A 337 -25.87 -15.78 13.87
N ILE A 338 -24.66 -16.08 14.31
CA ILE A 338 -24.37 -17.12 15.30
C ILE A 338 -23.42 -16.52 16.35
N TYR A 339 -23.82 -16.57 17.59
CA TYR A 339 -22.95 -16.29 18.71
C TYR A 339 -22.40 -17.60 19.28
N GLN A 340 -21.10 -17.82 19.12
CA GLN A 340 -20.39 -18.94 19.69
C GLN A 340 -19.78 -18.52 21.03
N PHE A 341 -20.37 -19.00 22.11
CA PHE A 341 -19.80 -18.83 23.45
C PHE A 341 -18.85 -19.96 23.74
N LYS A 342 -17.59 -19.65 24.00
CA LYS A 342 -16.55 -20.60 24.39
C LYS A 342 -15.96 -20.19 25.75
N ASN A 343 -15.71 -21.18 26.61
CA ASN A 343 -15.10 -20.95 27.91
C ASN A 343 -14.03 -22.02 28.16
N PHE A 344 -12.76 -21.65 27.96
CA PHE A 344 -11.55 -22.44 28.21
C PHE A 344 -11.61 -23.89 27.70
N GLY A 345 -12.26 -24.14 26.55
CA GLY A 345 -12.41 -25.47 25.95
C GLY A 345 -13.28 -26.48 26.75
N ILE A 346 -13.93 -26.02 27.84
CA ILE A 346 -14.78 -26.86 28.69
C ILE A 346 -16.25 -26.72 28.32
N LEU A 347 -16.66 -25.53 27.91
CA LEU A 347 -18.03 -25.23 27.56
C LEU A 347 -18.07 -24.51 26.22
N GLU A 348 -18.83 -25.08 25.29
CA GLU A 348 -19.14 -24.46 24.00
C GLU A 348 -20.66 -24.47 23.79
N LYS A 349 -21.22 -23.30 23.47
CA LYS A 349 -22.64 -23.12 23.18
C LYS A 349 -22.82 -22.22 21.98
N GLU A 350 -23.71 -22.63 21.10
CA GLU A 350 -24.10 -21.89 19.93
C GLU A 350 -25.49 -21.28 20.12
N PHE A 351 -25.58 -19.97 19.89
CA PHE A 351 -26.82 -19.20 19.93
C PHE A 351 -27.07 -18.62 18.55
N ARG A 352 -28.23 -18.90 17.99
CA ARG A 352 -28.65 -18.31 16.72
C ARG A 352 -29.31 -16.95 16.97
N LEU A 353 -28.83 -15.91 16.27
CA LEU A 353 -29.44 -14.58 16.33
C LEU A 353 -30.81 -14.56 15.65
N GLU A 354 -31.76 -13.83 16.25
CA GLU A 354 -33.01 -13.48 15.59
C GLU A 354 -32.80 -12.29 14.67
N PRO A 355 -33.38 -12.30 13.43
CA PRO A 355 -33.29 -11.18 12.52
C PRO A 355 -33.86 -9.88 13.12
N GLY A 356 -33.27 -8.73 12.78
CA GLY A 356 -33.72 -7.40 13.22
C GLY A 356 -33.04 -6.89 14.49
N GLY A 357 -32.15 -7.66 15.07
CA GLY A 357 -31.27 -7.15 16.13
C GLY A 357 -30.36 -6.03 15.65
N THR A 358 -30.04 -5.07 16.50
CA THR A 358 -29.28 -3.87 16.12
C THR A 358 -28.00 -3.72 16.93
N ILE A 359 -26.98 -3.19 16.27
CA ILE A 359 -25.73 -2.71 16.89
C ILE A 359 -25.59 -1.24 16.51
N LEU A 360 -25.38 -0.37 17.50
CA LEU A 360 -25.23 1.07 17.32
C LEU A 360 -23.88 1.53 17.88
N TRP A 361 -23.11 2.21 17.06
CA TRP A 361 -21.83 2.83 17.46
C TRP A 361 -21.96 4.35 17.50
N ASN A 362 -21.33 4.97 18.49
CA ASN A 362 -21.29 6.42 18.64
C ASN A 362 -19.89 6.88 19.15
N GLY A 363 -18.83 6.49 18.49
CA GLY A 363 -17.43 6.79 18.81
C GLY A 363 -16.59 5.56 19.04
N ASN A 364 -16.13 5.30 20.27
CA ASN A 364 -15.30 4.14 20.55
C ASN A 364 -16.03 2.82 20.17
N PRO A 365 -15.43 1.97 19.30
CA PRO A 365 -16.06 0.72 18.87
C PRO A 365 -16.38 -0.25 20.01
N LEU A 366 -15.66 -0.19 21.14
CA LEU A 366 -15.90 -1.03 22.31
C LEU A 366 -17.15 -0.60 23.11
N ASP A 367 -17.64 0.63 22.92
CA ASP A 367 -18.82 1.17 23.58
C ASP A 367 -20.10 0.97 22.74
N ALA A 368 -20.10 0.00 21.83
CA ALA A 368 -21.26 -0.33 20.99
C ALA A 368 -22.49 -0.71 21.82
N GLN A 369 -23.64 -0.19 21.45
CA GLN A 369 -24.91 -0.58 22.04
C GLN A 369 -25.51 -1.75 21.28
N LEU A 370 -25.65 -2.90 21.94
CA LEU A 370 -26.17 -4.13 21.39
C LEU A 370 -27.61 -4.34 21.81
N ASN A 371 -28.50 -4.48 20.85
CA ASN A 371 -29.89 -4.91 21.07
C ASN A 371 -30.16 -6.15 20.22
N LEU A 372 -29.65 -7.28 20.67
CA LEU A 372 -29.68 -8.55 19.95
C LEU A 372 -30.49 -9.57 20.75
N GLN A 373 -31.28 -10.38 20.05
CA GLN A 373 -31.95 -11.56 20.62
C GLN A 373 -31.32 -12.80 20.02
N ALA A 374 -31.08 -13.79 20.88
CA ALA A 374 -30.47 -15.04 20.46
C ALA A 374 -31.20 -16.26 21.05
N ILE A 375 -31.35 -17.30 20.28
CA ILE A 375 -32.03 -18.54 20.65
C ILE A 375 -30.96 -19.62 20.85
N TYR A 376 -31.04 -20.25 22.02
CA TYR A 376 -30.26 -21.47 22.30
C TYR A 376 -31.16 -22.69 22.13
N GLU A 377 -30.81 -23.56 21.18
CA GLU A 377 -31.49 -24.84 20.99
C GLU A 377 -30.82 -25.92 21.85
N VAL A 378 -31.56 -26.43 22.84
CA VAL A 378 -31.05 -27.50 23.71
C VAL A 378 -31.00 -28.83 22.94
N PRO A 379 -29.81 -29.42 22.73
CA PRO A 379 -29.74 -30.71 22.07
C PRO A 379 -30.52 -31.80 22.85
N GLY A 380 -31.42 -32.47 22.18
CA GLY A 380 -32.21 -33.58 22.77
C GLY A 380 -33.59 -33.18 23.31
N GLY A 381 -33.96 -31.90 23.21
CA GLY A 381 -35.29 -31.36 23.62
C GLY A 381 -35.44 -31.33 25.15
N ALA A 382 -36.13 -30.32 25.66
CA ALA A 382 -36.58 -30.28 27.04
C ALA A 382 -37.82 -31.17 27.17
N ASN A 383 -37.81 -32.11 28.11
CA ASN A 383 -39.04 -32.87 28.41
C ASN A 383 -40.10 -31.88 28.93
N PRO A 384 -41.22 -31.65 28.24
CA PRO A 384 -42.24 -30.69 28.69
C PRO A 384 -42.88 -31.04 30.03
N ALA A 385 -42.71 -32.31 30.50
CA ALA A 385 -43.12 -32.72 31.85
C ALA A 385 -42.39 -31.95 32.96
N ILE A 386 -41.15 -31.46 32.74
CA ILE A 386 -40.39 -30.64 33.72
C ILE A 386 -41.12 -29.30 34.00
N LEU A 387 -41.83 -28.77 33.03
CA LEU A 387 -42.65 -27.53 33.19
C LEU A 387 -43.97 -27.77 33.92
N LEU A 388 -44.39 -29.04 34.02
CA LEU A 388 -45.65 -29.44 34.67
C LEU A 388 -45.41 -29.98 36.07
N GLU A 389 -44.19 -30.27 36.49
CA GLU A 389 -43.85 -30.85 37.80
C GLU A 389 -43.62 -29.82 38.92
N ASN A 390 -43.99 -28.55 38.71
CA ASN A 390 -43.94 -27.55 39.82
C ASN A 390 -45.31 -26.90 40.04
N PRO A 391 -46.31 -27.60 40.63
CA PRO A 391 -47.48 -27.00 41.22
C PRO A 391 -46.98 -26.43 42.56
N GLY A 392 -46.68 -25.07 42.56
CA GLY A 392 -46.36 -24.34 43.76
C GLY A 392 -47.44 -24.33 44.80
#